data_3a2ec7d20bb183a6a30e988519b0895b
#
_entry.id   3a2ec7d20bb183a6a30e988519b0895b
#
_cell.length_a   1.000
_cell.length_b   1.000
_cell.length_c   1.000
_cell.angle_alpha   90.00
_cell.angle_beta   90.00
_cell.angle_gamma   90.00
#
_symmetry.space_group_name_H-M   'P 1'
#
loop_
_entity.id
_entity.type
_entity.pdbx_description
1 polymer ?
#
loop_
_entity_poly.entity_id
_entity_poly.type
_entity_poly.pdbx_seq_one_letter_code
_entity_poly.pdbx_strand_id
1 'polypeptide(L)'
;MGIGSVWPSSKSLARATIKEVNWEKAKVIVELGAGTGAITEEAVARLKPHTKFLAIERDADFVRILRERFSDFSNVEIVHADVRDIEAILHARGITKVDYFVSGLPTPLLPPAVRKPMLAGVRKYMSPHGVYSNITEIPFWYRRHYKGWFEYVEFRFVPVNVPPGGVYHCRAIMGAGEVR
;
A
#
# COMPACT_ATOMS: atom_id res chain seq x y z
N MET A 1 4.19 25.38 0.64
CA MET A 1 2.73 25.15 0.72
C MET A 1 2.52 23.63 0.65
N GLY A 2 2.24 23.00 1.79
CA GLY A 2 2.03 21.55 1.87
C GLY A 2 0.69 21.16 1.25
N ILE A 3 0.73 20.42 0.18
CA ILE A 3 -0.45 19.82 -0.43
C ILE A 3 -0.77 18.55 0.36
N GLY A 4 -1.94 18.56 0.98
CA GLY A 4 -2.59 17.38 1.48
C GLY A 4 -2.44 17.18 2.98
N SER A 5 -3.33 17.80 3.75
CA SER A 5 -3.78 17.18 4.97
C SER A 5 -4.42 15.85 4.57
N VAL A 6 -3.63 14.79 4.51
CA VAL A 6 -4.18 13.44 4.45
C VAL A 6 -4.92 13.27 5.76
N TRP A 7 -6.25 13.39 5.68
CA TRP A 7 -7.12 13.04 6.80
C TRP A 7 -6.74 11.63 7.23
N PRO A 8 -6.45 11.36 8.50
CA PRO A 8 -6.03 10.03 8.91
C PRO A 8 -7.11 9.04 8.48
N SER A 9 -6.72 8.08 7.65
CA SER A 9 -7.62 7.02 7.21
C SER A 9 -8.27 6.40 8.44
N SER A 10 -9.60 6.33 8.46
CA SER A 10 -10.28 5.76 9.62
C SER A 10 -9.85 4.30 9.82
N LYS A 11 -9.97 3.80 11.04
CA LYS A 11 -9.74 2.37 11.34
C LYS A 11 -10.55 1.45 10.41
N SER A 12 -11.73 1.88 9.99
CA SER A 12 -12.60 1.12 9.07
C SER A 12 -11.99 0.99 7.68
N LEU A 13 -11.40 2.07 7.13
CA LEU A 13 -10.69 2.02 5.85
C LEU A 13 -9.40 1.21 5.95
N ALA A 14 -8.63 1.39 7.02
CA ALA A 14 -7.42 0.62 7.26
C ALA A 14 -7.72 -0.89 7.32
N ARG A 15 -8.75 -1.30 8.07
CA ARG A 15 -9.21 -2.70 8.14
C ARG A 15 -9.69 -3.22 6.79
N ALA A 16 -10.42 -2.41 6.03
CA ALA A 16 -10.86 -2.80 4.69
C ALA A 16 -9.67 -3.02 3.75
N THR A 17 -8.60 -2.21 3.87
CA THR A 17 -7.40 -2.30 3.02
C THR A 17 -6.65 -3.62 3.21
N ILE A 18 -6.60 -4.13 4.44
CA ILE A 18 -5.89 -5.38 4.75
C ILE A 18 -6.81 -6.62 4.74
N LYS A 19 -8.07 -6.47 4.34
CA LYS A 19 -9.07 -7.56 4.41
C LYS A 19 -8.70 -8.78 3.56
N GLU A 20 -8.05 -8.55 2.41
CA GLU A 20 -7.65 -9.62 1.50
C GLU A 20 -6.38 -10.36 1.94
N VAL A 21 -5.72 -9.91 3.02
CA VAL A 21 -4.50 -10.53 3.52
C VAL A 21 -4.80 -11.88 4.17
N ASN A 22 -4.18 -12.92 3.63
CA ASN A 22 -4.15 -14.23 4.29
C ASN A 22 -2.99 -14.26 5.29
N TRP A 23 -3.28 -13.92 6.54
CA TRP A 23 -2.26 -13.77 7.60
C TRP A 23 -1.48 -15.06 7.90
N GLU A 24 -2.08 -16.22 7.68
CA GLU A 24 -1.42 -17.51 7.92
C GLU A 24 -0.38 -17.85 6.83
N LYS A 25 -0.51 -17.26 5.63
CA LYS A 25 0.35 -17.57 4.47
C LYS A 25 1.23 -16.41 4.03
N ALA A 26 0.89 -15.18 4.40
CA ALA A 26 1.62 -13.99 3.98
C ALA A 26 3.05 -14.01 4.50
N LYS A 27 4.02 -13.89 3.59
CA LYS A 27 5.46 -13.82 3.90
C LYS A 27 5.97 -12.39 3.88
N VAL A 28 5.54 -11.60 2.88
CA VAL A 28 5.97 -10.21 2.70
C VAL A 28 4.77 -9.32 2.39
N ILE A 29 4.61 -8.29 3.20
CA ILE A 29 3.61 -7.24 3.02
C ILE A 29 4.35 -5.91 2.92
N VAL A 30 3.98 -5.06 1.95
CA VAL A 30 4.59 -3.74 1.76
C VAL A 30 3.52 -2.67 1.78
N GLU A 31 3.66 -1.70 2.67
CA GLU A 31 2.82 -0.51 2.74
C GLU A 31 3.47 0.64 1.99
N LEU A 32 2.73 1.26 1.08
CA LEU A 32 3.16 2.40 0.28
C LEU A 32 2.51 3.68 0.82
N GLY A 33 3.34 4.54 1.44
CA GLY A 33 2.90 5.76 2.10
C GLY A 33 2.20 5.47 3.42
N ALA A 34 2.96 5.17 4.46
CA ALA A 34 2.43 4.80 5.78
C ALA A 34 1.75 5.98 6.50
N GLY A 35 2.20 7.23 6.25
CA GLY A 35 1.63 8.42 6.86
C GLY A 35 1.58 8.33 8.39
N THR A 36 0.38 8.48 8.96
CA THR A 36 0.15 8.37 10.41
C THR A 36 0.19 6.95 10.97
N GLY A 37 0.32 5.92 10.10
CA GLY A 37 0.41 4.52 10.49
C GLY A 37 -0.93 3.82 10.73
N ALA A 38 -2.03 4.33 10.19
CA ALA A 38 -3.35 3.73 10.40
C ALA A 38 -3.45 2.30 9.83
N ILE A 39 -2.91 2.05 8.63
CA ILE A 39 -2.85 0.71 8.04
C ILE A 39 -1.81 -0.12 8.76
N THR A 40 -0.63 0.45 9.05
CA THR A 40 0.45 -0.20 9.81
C THR A 40 -0.07 -0.76 11.13
N GLU A 41 -0.80 0.03 11.93
CA GLU A 41 -1.36 -0.38 13.23
C GLU A 41 -2.30 -1.59 13.10
N GLU A 42 -3.22 -1.53 12.15
CA GLU A 42 -4.16 -2.64 11.91
C GLU A 42 -3.48 -3.90 11.36
N ALA A 43 -2.41 -3.73 10.58
CA ALA A 43 -1.62 -4.84 10.06
C ALA A 43 -0.78 -5.50 11.16
N VAL A 44 -0.03 -4.71 11.93
CA VAL A 44 0.86 -5.19 13.00
C VAL A 44 0.10 -6.02 14.03
N ALA A 45 -1.13 -5.63 14.40
CA ALA A 45 -1.98 -6.39 15.32
C ALA A 45 -2.32 -7.81 14.83
N ARG A 46 -2.05 -8.16 13.55
CA ARG A 46 -2.38 -9.43 12.91
C ARG A 46 -1.19 -10.18 12.34
N LEU A 47 0.00 -9.54 12.35
CA LEU A 47 1.21 -10.15 11.79
C LEU A 47 1.54 -11.47 12.48
N LYS A 48 1.98 -12.42 11.68
CA LYS A 48 2.58 -13.66 12.20
C LYS A 48 4.10 -13.51 12.30
N PRO A 49 4.77 -14.29 13.16
CA PRO A 49 6.22 -14.19 13.32
C PRO A 49 7.03 -14.38 12.03
N HIS A 50 6.50 -15.12 11.07
CA HIS A 50 7.13 -15.38 9.78
C HIS A 50 6.85 -14.31 8.72
N THR A 51 5.95 -13.36 8.98
CA THR A 51 5.58 -12.31 8.03
C THR A 51 6.48 -11.09 8.20
N LYS A 52 7.16 -10.69 7.15
CA LYS A 52 7.91 -9.42 7.08
C LYS A 52 6.97 -8.30 6.60
N PHE A 53 6.92 -7.20 7.34
CA PHE A 53 6.14 -6.01 6.99
C PHE A 53 7.08 -4.81 6.78
N LEU A 54 7.01 -4.20 5.60
CA LEU A 54 7.73 -2.96 5.28
C LEU A 54 6.73 -1.82 5.12
N ALA A 55 6.91 -0.74 5.87
CA ALA A 55 6.16 0.51 5.70
C ALA A 55 7.08 1.57 5.11
N ILE A 56 6.81 1.98 3.87
CA ILE A 56 7.60 3.02 3.18
C ILE A 56 6.93 4.37 3.40
N GLU A 57 7.69 5.33 3.92
CA GLU A 57 7.24 6.69 4.16
C GLU A 57 8.37 7.68 3.84
N ARG A 58 8.03 8.79 3.17
CA ARG A 58 9.00 9.82 2.77
C ARG A 58 9.13 10.97 3.76
N ASP A 59 8.11 11.19 4.58
CA ASP A 59 8.11 12.25 5.58
C ASP A 59 8.90 11.83 6.80
N ALA A 60 9.96 12.57 7.13
CA ALA A 60 10.88 12.23 8.22
C ALA A 60 10.20 12.24 9.60
N ASP A 61 9.22 13.11 9.82
CA ASP A 61 8.51 13.20 11.09
C ASP A 61 7.60 12.00 11.28
N PHE A 62 6.86 11.59 10.26
CA PHE A 62 6.08 10.35 10.31
C PHE A 62 6.99 9.14 10.49
N VAL A 63 8.10 9.05 9.78
CA VAL A 63 9.08 7.95 9.94
C VAL A 63 9.56 7.85 11.38
N ARG A 64 9.92 8.98 12.02
CA ARG A 64 10.38 9.00 13.43
C ARG A 64 9.27 8.46 14.36
N ILE A 65 8.04 8.96 14.21
CA ILE A 65 6.90 8.54 15.04
C ILE A 65 6.60 7.05 14.84
N LEU A 66 6.62 6.57 13.60
CA LEU A 66 6.33 5.17 13.29
C LEU A 66 7.43 4.23 13.85
N ARG A 67 8.69 4.61 13.71
CA ARG A 67 9.82 3.82 14.27
C ARG A 67 9.72 3.69 15.79
N GLU A 68 9.38 4.78 16.49
CA GLU A 68 9.16 4.75 17.92
C GLU A 68 7.95 3.85 18.28
N ARG A 69 6.82 4.04 17.60
CA ARG A 69 5.58 3.29 17.87
C ARG A 69 5.71 1.78 17.65
N PHE A 70 6.46 1.37 16.64
CA PHE A 70 6.57 -0.03 16.23
C PHE A 70 7.94 -0.66 16.53
N SER A 71 8.72 -0.06 17.43
CA SER A 71 10.07 -0.52 17.82
C SER A 71 10.11 -1.95 18.35
N ASP A 72 9.05 -2.39 19.02
CA ASP A 72 8.97 -3.70 19.67
C ASP A 72 8.69 -4.86 18.67
N PHE A 73 8.39 -4.53 17.40
CA PHE A 73 8.05 -5.52 16.39
C PHE A 73 9.23 -5.78 15.46
N SER A 74 10.00 -6.84 15.73
CA SER A 74 11.23 -7.19 14.99
C SER A 74 10.99 -7.53 13.50
N ASN A 75 9.76 -7.88 13.13
CA ASN A 75 9.35 -8.18 11.75
C ASN A 75 8.68 -7.00 11.02
N VAL A 76 8.70 -5.82 11.64
CA VAL A 76 8.21 -4.56 11.06
C VAL A 76 9.38 -3.63 10.79
N GLU A 77 9.50 -3.14 9.57
CA GLU A 77 10.53 -2.20 9.16
C GLU A 77 9.91 -0.91 8.61
N ILE A 78 10.24 0.23 9.22
CA ILE A 78 9.86 1.56 8.75
C ILE A 78 10.98 2.12 7.87
N VAL A 79 10.71 2.22 6.58
CA VAL A 79 11.67 2.62 5.55
C VAL A 79 11.49 4.09 5.22
N HIS A 80 12.47 4.92 5.54
CA HIS A 80 12.50 6.32 5.12
C HIS A 80 12.93 6.42 3.65
N ALA A 81 11.97 6.46 2.75
CA ALA A 81 12.23 6.51 1.31
C ALA A 81 11.00 7.00 0.52
N ASP A 82 11.23 7.35 -0.73
CA ASP A 82 10.14 7.62 -1.69
C ASP A 82 9.69 6.31 -2.34
N VAL A 83 8.38 6.15 -2.57
CA VAL A 83 7.80 4.97 -3.22
C VAL A 83 8.26 4.77 -4.66
N ARG A 84 8.85 5.81 -5.30
CA ARG A 84 9.51 5.70 -6.62
C ARG A 84 10.65 4.70 -6.61
N ASP A 85 11.30 4.56 -5.47
CA ASP A 85 12.51 3.77 -5.30
C ASP A 85 12.21 2.34 -4.83
N ILE A 86 10.93 1.92 -4.88
CA ILE A 86 10.46 0.63 -4.36
C ILE A 86 11.28 -0.55 -4.88
N GLU A 87 11.68 -0.54 -6.14
CA GLU A 87 12.51 -1.60 -6.73
C GLU A 87 13.86 -1.71 -6.03
N ALA A 88 14.56 -0.60 -5.84
CA ALA A 88 15.84 -0.56 -5.13
C ALA A 88 15.68 -0.96 -3.65
N ILE A 89 14.59 -0.49 -3.02
CA ILE A 89 14.27 -0.79 -1.61
C ILE A 89 14.11 -2.30 -1.40
N LEU A 90 13.35 -2.97 -2.26
CA LEU A 90 13.10 -4.42 -2.16
C LEU A 90 14.33 -5.24 -2.53
N HIS A 91 15.04 -4.83 -3.58
CA HIS A 91 16.28 -5.48 -4.01
C HIS A 91 17.34 -5.48 -2.90
N ALA A 92 17.57 -4.33 -2.26
CA ALA A 92 18.54 -4.19 -1.18
C ALA A 92 18.23 -5.08 0.05
N ARG A 93 17.00 -5.57 0.16
CA ARG A 93 16.54 -6.47 1.24
C ARG A 93 16.45 -7.94 0.83
N GLY A 94 16.89 -8.27 -0.38
CA GLY A 94 16.78 -9.62 -0.94
C GLY A 94 15.33 -10.09 -1.12
N ILE A 95 14.37 -9.16 -1.14
CA ILE A 95 12.96 -9.48 -1.37
C ILE A 95 12.77 -9.70 -2.87
N THR A 96 12.35 -10.89 -3.24
CA THR A 96 12.09 -11.27 -4.63
C THR A 96 10.61 -11.27 -4.99
N LYS A 97 9.73 -11.47 -4.00
CA LYS A 97 8.28 -11.46 -4.16
C LYS A 97 7.59 -10.82 -2.95
N VAL A 98 6.50 -10.13 -3.23
CA VAL A 98 5.62 -9.47 -2.27
C VAL A 98 4.22 -10.04 -2.43
N ASP A 99 3.63 -10.52 -1.34
CA ASP A 99 2.29 -11.12 -1.37
C ASP A 99 1.20 -10.05 -1.37
N TYR A 100 1.42 -8.98 -0.61
CA TYR A 100 0.44 -7.89 -0.51
C TYR A 100 1.12 -6.53 -0.54
N PHE A 101 0.65 -5.68 -1.45
CA PHE A 101 0.90 -4.25 -1.41
C PHE A 101 -0.35 -3.56 -0.86
N VAL A 102 -0.19 -2.75 0.18
CA VAL A 102 -1.27 -1.93 0.74
C VAL A 102 -0.89 -0.46 0.63
N SER A 103 -1.84 0.42 0.32
CA SER A 103 -1.51 1.81 0.04
C SER A 103 -2.59 2.77 0.54
N GLY A 104 -2.14 3.79 1.28
CA GLY A 104 -2.91 4.98 1.63
C GLY A 104 -2.73 6.13 0.64
N LEU A 105 -1.88 5.97 -0.38
CA LEU A 105 -1.59 7.04 -1.34
C LEU A 105 -2.75 7.24 -2.33
N PRO A 106 -3.02 8.48 -2.75
CA PRO A 106 -3.97 8.76 -3.83
C PRO A 106 -3.35 8.40 -5.21
N THR A 107 -3.12 7.11 -5.43
CA THR A 107 -2.33 6.58 -6.57
C THR A 107 -2.71 7.17 -7.93
N PRO A 108 -3.99 7.33 -8.30
CA PRO A 108 -4.36 7.94 -9.57
C PRO A 108 -3.96 9.42 -9.70
N LEU A 109 -3.83 10.13 -8.58
CA LEU A 109 -3.45 11.55 -8.54
C LEU A 109 -1.95 11.77 -8.43
N LEU A 110 -1.17 10.74 -8.15
CA LEU A 110 0.28 10.87 -8.10
C LEU A 110 0.82 11.35 -9.46
N PRO A 111 1.80 12.26 -9.46
CA PRO A 111 2.48 12.66 -10.70
C PRO A 111 3.00 11.42 -11.45
N PRO A 112 2.96 11.42 -12.80
CA PRO A 112 3.45 10.28 -13.58
C PRO A 112 4.88 9.86 -13.25
N ALA A 113 5.75 10.83 -12.90
CA ALA A 113 7.13 10.60 -12.48
C ALA A 113 7.26 9.82 -11.16
N VAL A 114 6.20 9.78 -10.35
CA VAL A 114 6.12 8.96 -9.11
C VAL A 114 5.37 7.67 -9.38
N ARG A 115 4.19 7.78 -9.97
CA ARG A 115 3.28 6.66 -10.19
C ARG A 115 3.86 5.58 -11.10
N LYS A 116 4.50 5.97 -12.23
CA LYS A 116 5.03 5.00 -13.19
C LYS A 116 6.11 4.09 -12.59
N PRO A 117 7.20 4.60 -11.98
CA PRO A 117 8.21 3.73 -11.37
C PRO A 117 7.66 2.93 -10.19
N MET A 118 6.77 3.51 -9.37
CA MET A 118 6.10 2.77 -8.28
C MET A 118 5.32 1.57 -8.82
N LEU A 119 4.45 1.75 -9.82
CA LEU A 119 3.67 0.65 -10.39
C LEU A 119 4.54 -0.36 -11.14
N ALA A 120 5.64 0.07 -11.75
CA ALA A 120 6.61 -0.83 -12.36
C ALA A 120 7.26 -1.76 -11.32
N GLY A 121 7.67 -1.20 -10.16
CA GLY A 121 8.20 -1.98 -9.06
C GLY A 121 7.14 -2.91 -8.45
N VAL A 122 5.92 -2.43 -8.22
CA VAL A 122 4.81 -3.29 -7.78
C VAL A 122 4.63 -4.48 -8.74
N ARG A 123 4.59 -4.24 -10.05
CA ARG A 123 4.46 -5.29 -11.05
C ARG A 123 5.60 -6.31 -11.00
N LYS A 124 6.83 -5.84 -10.88
CA LYS A 124 8.02 -6.71 -10.87
C LYS A 124 8.05 -7.64 -9.66
N TYR A 125 7.65 -7.12 -8.51
CA TYR A 125 7.77 -7.83 -7.23
C TYR A 125 6.48 -8.50 -6.76
N MET A 126 5.31 -8.14 -7.27
CA MET A 126 4.07 -8.79 -6.87
C MET A 126 4.09 -10.28 -7.18
N SER A 127 3.71 -11.10 -6.21
CA SER A 127 3.59 -12.56 -6.39
C SER A 127 2.44 -12.88 -7.35
N PRO A 128 2.41 -14.07 -7.99
CA PRO A 128 1.32 -14.44 -8.90
C PRO A 128 -0.08 -14.36 -8.31
N HIS A 129 -0.19 -14.56 -7.00
CA HIS A 129 -1.44 -14.44 -6.24
C HIS A 129 -1.50 -13.17 -5.39
N GLY A 130 -0.57 -12.23 -5.64
CA GLY A 130 -0.47 -10.99 -4.91
C GLY A 130 -1.66 -10.08 -5.10
N VAL A 131 -1.91 -9.26 -4.10
CA VAL A 131 -2.99 -8.27 -4.11
C VAL A 131 -2.39 -6.88 -3.85
N TYR A 132 -2.80 -5.91 -4.66
CA TYR A 132 -2.59 -4.50 -4.44
C TYR A 132 -3.89 -3.89 -3.92
N SER A 133 -3.88 -3.40 -2.68
CA SER A 133 -5.04 -2.78 -2.03
C SER A 133 -4.79 -1.29 -1.82
N ASN A 134 -5.69 -0.44 -2.32
CA ASN A 134 -5.53 1.01 -2.21
C ASN A 134 -6.79 1.70 -1.71
N ILE A 135 -6.61 2.54 -0.69
CA ILE A 135 -7.68 3.41 -0.17
C ILE A 135 -8.04 4.49 -1.18
N THR A 136 -9.33 4.83 -1.24
CA THR A 136 -9.82 5.98 -1.99
C THR A 136 -11.00 6.64 -1.28
N GLU A 137 -11.00 7.98 -1.26
CA GLU A 137 -12.15 8.80 -0.83
C GLU A 137 -13.02 9.23 -2.01
N ILE A 138 -12.60 8.91 -3.25
CA ILE A 138 -13.31 9.21 -4.49
C ILE A 138 -13.59 7.90 -5.25
N PRO A 139 -14.58 7.12 -4.79
CA PRO A 139 -14.68 5.69 -5.13
C PRO A 139 -14.92 5.41 -6.61
N PHE A 140 -15.74 6.19 -7.29
CA PHE A 140 -16.19 5.82 -8.64
C PHE A 140 -15.29 6.35 -9.77
N TRP A 141 -14.61 7.48 -9.58
CA TRP A 141 -13.81 8.15 -10.61
C TRP A 141 -12.54 7.39 -10.96
N TYR A 142 -11.97 6.65 -10.01
CA TYR A 142 -10.67 6.00 -10.20
C TYR A 142 -10.74 4.58 -10.74
N ARG A 143 -11.94 3.97 -10.82
CA ARG A 143 -12.10 2.61 -11.32
C ARG A 143 -11.49 2.40 -12.72
N ARG A 144 -11.65 3.40 -13.60
CA ARG A 144 -11.09 3.36 -14.96
C ARG A 144 -9.56 3.29 -14.94
N HIS A 145 -8.90 4.03 -14.03
CA HIS A 145 -7.45 4.02 -13.90
C HIS A 145 -6.95 2.66 -13.43
N TYR A 146 -7.56 2.10 -12.38
CA TYR A 146 -7.17 0.78 -11.89
C TYR A 146 -7.40 -0.32 -12.93
N LYS A 147 -8.50 -0.29 -13.69
CA LYS A 147 -8.74 -1.19 -14.82
C LYS A 147 -7.75 -1.01 -15.98
N GLY A 148 -7.08 0.12 -16.08
CA GLY A 148 -5.99 0.35 -17.02
C GLY A 148 -4.64 -0.20 -16.54
N TRP A 149 -4.52 -0.57 -15.26
CA TRP A 149 -3.27 -1.06 -14.66
C TRP A 149 -3.33 -2.52 -14.22
N PHE A 150 -4.53 -3.02 -13.90
CA PHE A 150 -4.76 -4.36 -13.37
C PHE A 150 -5.87 -5.07 -14.14
N GLU A 151 -5.73 -6.39 -14.30
CA GLU A 151 -6.74 -7.22 -14.97
C GLU A 151 -8.00 -7.38 -14.12
N TYR A 152 -7.81 -7.58 -12.81
CA TYR A 152 -8.90 -7.76 -11.85
C TYR A 152 -8.95 -6.62 -10.87
N VAL A 153 -10.09 -5.94 -10.82
CA VAL A 153 -10.32 -4.77 -9.96
C VAL A 153 -11.66 -4.94 -9.25
N GLU A 154 -11.60 -5.20 -7.96
CA GLU A 154 -12.75 -5.20 -7.06
C GLU A 154 -12.77 -3.89 -6.27
N PHE A 155 -13.94 -3.31 -6.10
CA PHE A 155 -14.13 -2.12 -5.26
C PHE A 155 -15.03 -2.46 -4.08
N ARG A 156 -14.54 -2.15 -2.88
CA ARG A 156 -15.28 -2.30 -1.63
C ARG A 156 -15.60 -0.93 -1.04
N PHE A 157 -16.88 -0.63 -0.94
CA PHE A 157 -17.36 0.60 -0.31
C PHE A 157 -17.30 0.49 1.22
N VAL A 158 -16.89 1.58 1.89
CA VAL A 158 -16.78 1.68 3.36
C VAL A 158 -17.58 2.90 3.83
N PRO A 159 -18.90 2.74 4.09
CA PRO A 159 -19.81 3.85 4.38
C PRO A 159 -19.58 4.50 5.73
N VAL A 160 -18.99 3.78 6.68
CA VAL A 160 -18.75 4.24 8.06
C VAL A 160 -17.55 5.20 8.18
N ASN A 161 -16.89 5.50 7.07
CA ASN A 161 -15.85 6.52 7.03
C ASN A 161 -16.46 7.90 6.79
N VAL A 162 -15.85 8.95 7.33
CA VAL A 162 -16.27 10.35 7.10
C VAL A 162 -15.08 11.15 6.56
N PRO A 163 -15.12 11.59 5.29
CA PRO A 163 -16.14 11.28 4.28
C PRO A 163 -16.17 9.78 3.90
N PRO A 164 -17.29 9.26 3.37
CA PRO A 164 -17.37 7.89 2.89
C PRO A 164 -16.27 7.58 1.88
N GLY A 165 -15.65 6.43 2.00
CA GLY A 165 -14.55 6.00 1.15
C GLY A 165 -14.68 4.55 0.72
N GLY A 166 -13.61 3.99 0.22
CA GLY A 166 -13.55 2.60 -0.16
C GLY A 166 -12.14 2.13 -0.45
N VAL A 167 -12.04 0.87 -0.84
CA VAL A 167 -10.77 0.24 -1.17
C VAL A 167 -10.89 -0.47 -2.51
N TYR A 168 -9.93 -0.24 -3.38
CA TYR A 168 -9.70 -1.05 -4.56
C TYR A 168 -8.77 -2.21 -4.21
N HIS A 169 -9.22 -3.43 -4.44
CA HIS A 169 -8.41 -4.64 -4.39
C HIS A 169 -8.13 -5.09 -5.82
N CYS A 170 -6.86 -5.13 -6.19
CA CYS A 170 -6.43 -5.33 -7.56
C CYS A 170 -5.47 -6.52 -7.64
N ARG A 171 -5.59 -7.32 -8.71
CA ARG A 171 -4.74 -8.48 -8.97
C ARG A 171 -4.29 -8.48 -10.43
N ALA A 172 -3.20 -9.21 -10.71
CA ALA A 172 -2.64 -9.37 -12.05
C ALA A 172 -2.40 -8.01 -12.74
N ILE A 173 -1.32 -7.33 -12.35
CA ILE A 173 -0.95 -6.03 -12.95
C ILE A 173 -0.54 -6.21 -14.42
N MET A 174 -1.15 -5.41 -15.31
CA MET A 174 -0.91 -5.47 -16.75
C MET A 174 0.53 -5.18 -17.14
N GLY A 175 0.98 -5.73 -18.27
CA GLY A 175 2.27 -5.44 -18.87
C GLY A 175 2.45 -3.96 -19.25
N ALA A 176 3.69 -3.49 -19.37
CA ALA A 176 3.98 -2.08 -19.65
C ALA A 176 3.44 -1.58 -21.01
N GLY A 177 3.18 -2.47 -21.97
CA GLY A 177 2.58 -2.16 -23.27
C GLY A 177 1.03 -2.10 -23.26
N GLU A 178 0.39 -2.53 -22.18
CA GLU A 178 -1.06 -2.66 -22.04
C GLU A 178 -1.69 -1.56 -21.18
N VAL A 179 -0.86 -0.76 -20.51
CA VAL A 179 -1.33 0.37 -19.67
C VAL A 179 -1.72 1.53 -20.59
N ARG A 180 -3.02 1.71 -20.80
CA ARG A 180 -3.62 2.81 -21.55
C ARG A 180 -3.83 4.07 -20.70
#